data_55b8724fe0fadd8481ced3b1d58278e2
#
_entry.id   55b8724fe0fadd8481ced3b1d58278e2
#
_cell.length_a   1.000
_cell.length_b   1.000
_cell.length_c   1.000
_cell.angle_alpha   90.00
_cell.angle_beta   90.00
_cell.angle_gamma   90.00
#
_symmetry.space_group_name_H-M   'P 1'
#
loop_
_entity.id
_entity.type
_entity.pdbx_description
1 polymer ?
#
loop_
_entity_poly.entity_id
_entity_poly.type
_entity_poly.pdbx_seq_one_letter_code
_entity_poly.pdbx_strand_id
1 'polypeptide(L)'
;GFEDATVQHFGSTKEVLIRLKPKEGFSNAQLSTEVATAASGAMTEKGDLRRVEFVGPQVGDELTEDGGLALLYSMFGILIYVAWRFEYKFALGSVAALAHDVLITLGFFSLLQLEFDLTVLAAVLAGIGYSLNDTIVVYDRIRENFRLLRKGSAEDVMNISLNQTLSRTIMTSVTTLLVLIALAVLGGEIIHNFAIALTVGVVIGTYSSIFVASPLVLALGVSKEDLMEPEIEGDDIDMMP
;
A
#
# COMPACT_ATOMS: atom_id res chain seq x y z
N GLY A 1 -9.28 37.92 -0.97
CA GLY A 1 -9.31 36.79 -0.44
C GLY A 1 -8.35 35.69 -0.85
N PHE A 2 -8.31 34.72 0.03
CA PHE A 2 -7.54 33.49 -0.13
C PHE A 2 -8.55 32.32 -0.17
N GLU A 3 -9.32 32.23 -1.25
CA GLU A 3 -10.41 31.25 -1.39
C GLU A 3 -9.89 29.79 -1.48
N ASP A 4 -8.64 29.62 -1.93
CA ASP A 4 -7.98 28.30 -2.04
C ASP A 4 -7.14 27.93 -0.79
N ALA A 5 -7.27 28.69 0.31
CA ALA A 5 -6.51 28.43 1.53
C ALA A 5 -7.15 27.27 2.32
N THR A 6 -6.34 26.27 2.64
CA THR A 6 -6.75 25.23 3.60
C THR A 6 -6.27 25.62 5.00
N VAL A 7 -7.18 25.64 5.97
CA VAL A 7 -6.89 26.03 7.36
C VAL A 7 -7.16 24.82 8.26
N GLN A 8 -6.13 24.38 8.97
CA GLN A 8 -6.19 23.20 9.84
C GLN A 8 -5.58 23.49 11.21
N HIS A 9 -6.08 22.86 12.26
CA HIS A 9 -5.42 22.88 13.57
C HIS A 9 -4.13 22.04 13.52
N PHE A 10 -3.07 22.52 14.12
CA PHE A 10 -1.76 21.84 14.11
C PHE A 10 -1.32 21.51 15.53
N GLY A 11 -1.49 20.27 15.92
CA GLY A 11 -1.03 19.74 17.20
C GLY A 11 -1.78 20.24 18.45
N SER A 12 -2.31 21.45 18.44
CA SER A 12 -3.08 22.04 19.52
C SER A 12 -4.22 22.94 19.01
N THR A 13 -5.19 23.24 19.86
CA THR A 13 -6.28 24.17 19.52
C THR A 13 -5.82 25.62 19.35
N LYS A 14 -4.57 25.93 19.72
CA LYS A 14 -3.97 27.28 19.62
C LYS A 14 -3.04 27.45 18.43
N GLU A 15 -2.72 26.36 17.71
CA GLU A 15 -1.84 26.37 16.55
C GLU A 15 -2.65 26.02 15.30
N VAL A 16 -2.45 26.83 14.28
CA VAL A 16 -3.17 26.68 13.00
C VAL A 16 -2.15 26.63 11.87
N LEU A 17 -2.29 25.63 11.02
CA LEU A 17 -1.55 25.51 9.77
C LEU A 17 -2.40 26.07 8.64
N ILE A 18 -1.87 27.03 7.92
CA ILE A 18 -2.52 27.63 6.74
C ILE A 18 -1.70 27.21 5.52
N ARG A 19 -2.31 26.45 4.63
CA ARG A 19 -1.70 26.06 3.35
C ARG A 19 -2.32 26.87 2.23
N LEU A 20 -1.45 27.36 1.34
CA LEU A 20 -1.81 28.20 0.21
C LEU A 20 -1.08 27.75 -1.04
N LYS A 21 -1.77 27.82 -2.17
CA LYS A 21 -1.10 27.69 -3.48
C LYS A 21 -0.28 28.95 -3.78
N PRO A 22 0.89 28.83 -4.43
CA PRO A 22 1.65 29.97 -4.92
C PRO A 22 0.74 30.83 -5.81
N LYS A 23 0.78 32.17 -5.58
CA LYS A 23 -0.01 33.11 -6.36
C LYS A 23 0.91 33.85 -7.32
N GLU A 24 0.59 33.85 -8.60
CA GLU A 24 1.35 34.57 -9.61
C GLU A 24 1.46 36.07 -9.27
N GLY A 25 2.67 36.59 -9.32
CA GLY A 25 2.93 38.03 -9.05
C GLY A 25 3.26 38.36 -7.59
N PHE A 26 3.21 37.40 -6.67
CA PHE A 26 3.61 37.59 -5.27
C PHE A 26 4.90 36.82 -4.96
N SER A 27 5.83 37.49 -4.25
CA SER A 27 6.94 36.74 -3.65
C SER A 27 6.45 36.00 -2.39
N ASN A 28 7.12 34.88 -2.05
CA ASN A 28 6.78 34.08 -0.87
C ASN A 28 6.73 34.88 0.43
N ALA A 29 7.65 35.86 0.58
CA ALA A 29 7.70 36.77 1.70
C ALA A 29 6.50 37.74 1.75
N GLN A 30 6.05 38.23 0.60
CA GLN A 30 4.84 39.05 0.50
C GLN A 30 3.59 38.27 0.83
N LEU A 31 3.47 37.06 0.27
CA LEU A 31 2.33 36.17 0.50
C LEU A 31 2.22 35.80 1.99
N SER A 32 3.33 35.44 2.64
CA SER A 32 3.34 35.12 4.07
C SER A 32 2.93 36.31 4.94
N THR A 33 3.35 37.50 4.58
CA THR A 33 3.01 38.72 5.32
C THR A 33 1.52 39.10 5.15
N GLU A 34 0.97 38.95 3.94
CA GLU A 34 -0.45 39.20 3.67
C GLU A 34 -1.33 38.20 4.42
N VAL A 35 -0.96 36.91 4.40
CA VAL A 35 -1.69 35.85 5.12
C VAL A 35 -1.65 36.07 6.62
N ALA A 36 -0.47 36.38 7.19
CA ALA A 36 -0.32 36.70 8.61
C ALA A 36 -1.17 37.93 9.01
N THR A 37 -1.23 38.94 8.15
CA THR A 37 -2.03 40.13 8.37
C THR A 37 -3.52 39.85 8.31
N ALA A 38 -3.96 39.06 7.32
CA ALA A 38 -5.36 38.63 7.17
C ALA A 38 -5.80 37.73 8.34
N ALA A 39 -4.97 36.77 8.73
CA ALA A 39 -5.24 35.90 9.88
C ALA A 39 -5.31 36.69 11.20
N SER A 40 -4.38 37.61 11.42
CA SER A 40 -4.38 38.49 12.63
C SER A 40 -5.60 39.40 12.68
N GLY A 41 -6.14 39.82 11.53
CA GLY A 41 -7.37 40.62 11.46
C GLY A 41 -8.65 39.83 11.76
N ALA A 42 -8.62 38.52 11.60
CA ALA A 42 -9.74 37.62 11.85
C ALA A 42 -9.72 37.01 13.28
N MET A 43 -8.60 37.09 13.98
CA MET A 43 -8.41 36.53 15.32
C MET A 43 -8.71 37.58 16.40
N THR A 44 -9.27 37.13 17.54
CA THR A 44 -9.54 37.97 18.72
C THR A 44 -8.24 38.30 19.50
N GLU A 45 -7.22 37.44 19.40
CA GLU A 45 -5.89 37.61 19.97
C GLU A 45 -4.85 37.71 18.83
N LYS A 46 -3.76 38.48 19.07
CA LYS A 46 -2.66 38.59 18.09
C LYS A 46 -2.02 37.22 17.89
N GLY A 47 -2.17 36.68 16.68
CA GLY A 47 -1.44 35.49 16.24
C GLY A 47 0.04 35.80 16.02
N ASP A 48 0.93 34.91 16.46
CA ASP A 48 2.36 34.96 16.19
C ASP A 48 2.72 33.98 15.06
N LEU A 49 3.40 34.48 14.03
CA LEU A 49 3.84 33.67 12.89
C LEU A 49 5.07 32.86 13.31
N ARG A 50 4.87 31.58 13.62
CA ARG A 50 5.95 30.71 14.13
C ARG A 50 6.87 30.19 13.04
N ARG A 51 6.31 29.80 11.89
CA ARG A 51 7.06 29.15 10.82
C ARG A 51 6.41 29.41 9.46
N VAL A 52 7.25 29.65 8.48
CA VAL A 52 6.83 29.70 7.07
C VAL A 52 7.67 28.68 6.32
N GLU A 53 7.02 27.77 5.66
CA GLU A 53 7.64 26.81 4.75
C GLU A 53 7.12 27.05 3.34
N PHE A 54 8.01 27.04 2.39
CA PHE A 54 7.66 27.09 0.98
C PHE A 54 8.00 25.77 0.32
N VAL A 55 6.97 25.12 -0.21
CA VAL A 55 7.12 23.90 -1.02
C VAL A 55 6.93 24.31 -2.47
N GLY A 56 8.03 24.36 -3.21
CA GLY A 56 8.01 24.70 -4.64
C GLY A 56 7.41 23.57 -5.48
N PRO A 57 7.01 23.85 -6.75
CA PRO A 57 6.54 22.84 -7.71
C PRO A 57 7.54 21.69 -7.89
N GLN A 58 8.83 21.98 -7.79
CA GLN A 58 9.92 21.01 -7.90
C GLN A 58 9.82 19.87 -6.88
N VAL A 59 9.33 20.12 -5.66
CA VAL A 59 9.14 19.06 -4.65
C VAL A 59 8.03 18.09 -5.05
N GLY A 60 6.99 18.57 -5.72
CA GLY A 60 5.93 17.72 -6.27
C GLY A 60 6.44 16.82 -7.40
N ASP A 61 7.30 17.36 -8.26
CA ASP A 61 7.91 16.62 -9.36
C ASP A 61 8.89 15.58 -8.81
N GLU A 62 9.75 15.94 -7.84
CA GLU A 62 10.67 15.02 -7.14
C GLU A 62 9.89 13.91 -6.41
N LEU A 63 8.80 14.24 -5.71
CA LEU A 63 7.96 13.25 -5.05
C LEU A 63 7.33 12.26 -6.04
N THR A 64 6.94 12.75 -7.22
CA THR A 64 6.34 11.91 -8.26
C THR A 64 7.40 11.00 -8.89
N GLU A 65 8.59 11.53 -9.19
CA GLU A 65 9.68 10.77 -9.80
C GLU A 65 10.27 9.75 -8.81
N ASP A 66 10.71 10.19 -7.64
CA ASP A 66 11.32 9.33 -6.63
C ASP A 66 10.31 8.33 -6.05
N GLY A 67 9.07 8.76 -5.84
CA GLY A 67 7.98 7.89 -5.39
C GLY A 67 7.64 6.82 -6.43
N GLY A 68 7.56 7.20 -7.69
CA GLY A 68 7.36 6.26 -8.80
C GLY A 68 8.50 5.25 -8.91
N LEU A 69 9.74 5.71 -8.81
CA LEU A 69 10.92 4.84 -8.80
C LEU A 69 10.93 3.90 -7.58
N ALA A 70 10.60 4.39 -6.39
CA ALA A 70 10.52 3.58 -5.18
C ALA A 70 9.47 2.46 -5.32
N LEU A 71 8.29 2.75 -5.89
CA LEU A 71 7.28 1.75 -6.19
C LEU A 71 7.79 0.72 -7.20
N LEU A 72 8.41 1.16 -8.31
CA LEU A 72 8.95 0.25 -9.33
C LEU A 72 10.05 -0.64 -8.76
N TYR A 73 11.02 -0.10 -8.03
CA TYR A 73 12.08 -0.90 -7.41
C TYR A 73 11.54 -1.89 -6.37
N SER A 74 10.54 -1.48 -5.58
CA SER A 74 9.88 -2.37 -4.63
C SER A 74 9.21 -3.53 -5.35
N MET A 75 8.43 -3.27 -6.40
CA MET A 75 7.75 -4.31 -7.19
C MET A 75 8.74 -5.23 -7.89
N PHE A 76 9.84 -4.69 -8.40
CA PHE A 76 10.90 -5.49 -9.03
C PHE A 76 11.63 -6.37 -8.01
N GLY A 77 11.96 -5.83 -6.84
CA GLY A 77 12.54 -6.61 -5.74
C GLY A 77 11.62 -7.74 -5.28
N ILE A 78 10.32 -7.46 -5.19
CA ILE A 78 9.30 -8.46 -4.85
C ILE A 78 9.20 -9.52 -5.94
N LEU A 79 9.21 -9.14 -7.21
CA LEU A 79 9.20 -10.08 -8.33
C LEU A 79 10.36 -11.08 -8.22
N ILE A 80 11.58 -10.59 -7.99
CA ILE A 80 12.77 -11.44 -7.81
C ILE A 80 12.62 -12.35 -6.59
N TYR A 81 12.21 -11.79 -5.45
CA TYR A 81 12.05 -12.56 -4.21
C TYR A 81 11.02 -13.67 -4.36
N VAL A 82 9.84 -13.36 -4.91
CA VAL A 82 8.76 -14.34 -5.07
C VAL A 82 9.12 -15.37 -6.15
N ALA A 83 9.79 -14.97 -7.24
CA ALA A 83 10.24 -15.88 -8.28
C ALA A 83 11.30 -16.87 -7.75
N TRP A 84 12.15 -16.43 -6.83
CA TRP A 84 13.14 -17.29 -6.19
C TRP A 84 12.52 -18.21 -5.13
N ARG A 85 11.57 -17.71 -4.35
CA ARG A 85 10.93 -18.46 -3.26
C ARG A 85 9.85 -19.41 -3.75
N PHE A 86 9.16 -19.03 -4.83
CA PHE A 86 8.09 -19.76 -5.49
C PHE A 86 8.42 -19.93 -6.97
N GLU A 87 7.41 -20.20 -7.77
CA GLU A 87 7.52 -20.30 -9.22
C GLU A 87 7.21 -18.97 -9.89
N TYR A 88 7.68 -18.78 -11.14
CA TYR A 88 7.47 -17.51 -11.87
C TYR A 88 5.99 -17.13 -12.04
N LYS A 89 5.07 -18.12 -12.14
CA LYS A 89 3.63 -17.88 -12.23
C LYS A 89 3.08 -17.17 -10.98
N PHE A 90 3.56 -17.57 -9.80
CA PHE A 90 3.22 -16.91 -8.53
C PHE A 90 3.82 -15.50 -8.43
N ALA A 91 5.03 -15.32 -8.95
CA ALA A 91 5.67 -14.01 -8.97
C ALA A 91 4.88 -13.01 -9.84
N LEU A 92 4.48 -13.42 -11.03
CA LEU A 92 3.66 -12.58 -11.91
C LEU A 92 2.30 -12.27 -11.30
N GLY A 93 1.65 -13.27 -10.70
CA GLY A 93 0.38 -13.08 -9.97
C GLY A 93 0.51 -12.09 -8.81
N SER A 94 1.59 -12.19 -8.00
CA SER A 94 1.86 -11.25 -6.91
C SER A 94 2.03 -9.82 -7.40
N VAL A 95 2.89 -9.61 -8.41
CA VAL A 95 3.17 -8.25 -8.91
C VAL A 95 1.93 -7.63 -9.54
N ALA A 96 1.14 -8.40 -10.27
CA ALA A 96 -0.11 -7.90 -10.84
C ALA A 96 -1.13 -7.52 -9.75
N ALA A 97 -1.25 -8.31 -8.68
CA ALA A 97 -2.09 -7.99 -7.54
C ALA A 97 -1.61 -6.74 -6.81
N LEU A 98 -0.30 -6.60 -6.60
CA LEU A 98 0.28 -5.39 -5.99
C LEU A 98 0.07 -4.14 -6.84
N ALA A 99 0.23 -4.25 -8.15
CA ALA A 99 -0.08 -3.14 -9.07
C ALA A 99 -1.54 -2.72 -8.98
N HIS A 100 -2.46 -3.69 -8.92
CA HIS A 100 -3.89 -3.45 -8.69
C HIS A 100 -4.11 -2.69 -7.36
N ASP A 101 -3.49 -3.14 -6.26
CA ASP A 101 -3.67 -2.54 -4.93
C ASP A 101 -3.17 -1.09 -4.87
N VAL A 102 -2.00 -0.84 -5.46
CA VAL A 102 -1.42 0.50 -5.58
C VAL A 102 -2.31 1.41 -6.42
N LEU A 103 -2.76 0.95 -7.59
CA LEU A 103 -3.62 1.74 -8.48
C LEU A 103 -4.95 2.09 -7.81
N ILE A 104 -5.57 1.18 -7.07
CA ILE A 104 -6.80 1.46 -6.34
C ILE A 104 -6.56 2.44 -5.20
N THR A 105 -5.47 2.28 -4.44
CA THR A 105 -5.14 3.19 -3.34
C THR A 105 -4.88 4.61 -3.86
N LEU A 106 -4.09 4.77 -4.93
CA LEU A 106 -3.85 6.05 -5.57
C LEU A 106 -5.13 6.63 -6.18
N GLY A 107 -5.95 5.78 -6.81
CA GLY A 107 -7.26 6.16 -7.35
C GLY A 107 -8.21 6.65 -6.28
N PHE A 108 -8.22 6.04 -5.10
CA PHE A 108 -9.02 6.48 -3.95
C PHE A 108 -8.60 7.89 -3.49
N PHE A 109 -7.30 8.14 -3.33
CA PHE A 109 -6.79 9.47 -2.98
C PHE A 109 -7.12 10.52 -4.04
N SER A 110 -6.97 10.17 -5.31
CA SER A 110 -7.29 11.05 -6.43
C SER A 110 -8.79 11.35 -6.51
N LEU A 111 -9.66 10.36 -6.33
CA LEU A 111 -11.11 10.52 -6.41
C LEU A 111 -11.65 11.42 -5.28
N LEU A 112 -11.14 11.24 -4.08
CA LEU A 112 -11.55 12.03 -2.91
C LEU A 112 -10.76 13.33 -2.74
N GLN A 113 -9.81 13.61 -3.65
CA GLN A 113 -8.95 14.79 -3.62
C GLN A 113 -8.20 14.95 -2.29
N LEU A 114 -7.79 13.81 -1.70
CA LEU A 114 -7.00 13.80 -0.46
C LEU A 114 -5.57 14.24 -0.74
N GLU A 115 -4.96 14.92 0.22
CA GLU A 115 -3.56 15.34 0.10
C GLU A 115 -2.63 14.12 0.06
N PHE A 116 -1.74 14.12 -0.92
CA PHE A 116 -0.73 13.09 -1.09
C PHE A 116 0.65 13.66 -0.79
N ASP A 117 1.25 13.18 0.29
CA ASP A 117 2.57 13.61 0.77
C ASP A 117 3.51 12.40 0.95
N LEU A 118 4.73 12.64 1.43
CA LEU A 118 5.71 11.60 1.70
C LEU A 118 5.21 10.56 2.72
N THR A 119 4.36 10.95 3.66
CA THR A 119 3.83 10.02 4.66
C THR A 119 2.82 9.07 4.02
N VAL A 120 2.00 9.57 3.09
CA VAL A 120 1.08 8.76 2.30
C VAL A 120 1.83 7.82 1.37
N LEU A 121 2.90 8.29 0.71
CA LEU A 121 3.78 7.42 -0.09
C LEU A 121 4.37 6.30 0.76
N ALA A 122 4.86 6.60 1.96
CA ALA A 122 5.36 5.60 2.89
C ALA A 122 4.27 4.60 3.30
N ALA A 123 3.02 5.06 3.47
CA ALA A 123 1.88 4.19 3.74
C ALA A 123 1.58 3.25 2.55
N VAL A 124 1.63 3.75 1.31
CA VAL A 124 1.45 2.91 0.10
C VAL A 124 2.53 1.83 0.04
N LEU A 125 3.79 2.19 0.26
CA LEU A 125 4.90 1.23 0.29
C LEU A 125 4.75 0.18 1.41
N ALA A 126 4.33 0.61 2.61
CA ALA A 126 4.03 -0.31 3.72
C ALA A 126 2.84 -1.22 3.39
N GLY A 127 1.81 -0.69 2.73
CA GLY A 127 0.65 -1.43 2.23
C GLY A 127 1.02 -2.54 1.25
N ILE A 128 1.99 -2.30 0.36
CA ILE A 128 2.56 -3.32 -0.53
C ILE A 128 3.11 -4.49 0.28
N GLY A 129 3.90 -4.20 1.32
CA GLY A 129 4.46 -5.24 2.19
C GLY A 129 3.38 -6.03 2.93
N TYR A 130 2.32 -5.35 3.38
CA TYR A 130 1.18 -5.98 4.04
C TYR A 130 0.41 -6.92 3.09
N SER A 131 0.05 -6.43 1.90
CA SER A 131 -0.66 -7.22 0.88
C SER A 131 0.14 -8.43 0.43
N LEU A 132 1.46 -8.26 0.24
CA LEU A 132 2.34 -9.36 -0.13
C LEU A 132 2.39 -10.45 0.95
N ASN A 133 2.36 -10.08 2.23
CA ASN A 133 2.39 -11.06 3.33
C ASN A 133 1.17 -12.00 3.28
N ASP A 134 -0.02 -11.48 3.03
CA ASP A 134 -1.23 -12.29 2.88
C ASP A 134 -1.16 -13.16 1.61
N THR A 135 -0.72 -12.60 0.51
CA THR A 135 -0.54 -13.31 -0.76
C THR A 135 0.44 -14.49 -0.61
N ILE A 136 1.56 -14.30 0.08
CA ILE A 136 2.55 -15.36 0.33
C ILE A 136 1.95 -16.50 1.17
N VAL A 137 1.16 -16.18 2.20
CA VAL A 137 0.49 -17.19 3.04
C VAL A 137 -0.48 -18.05 2.21
N VAL A 138 -1.23 -17.41 1.34
CA VAL A 138 -2.16 -18.11 0.43
C VAL A 138 -1.38 -18.99 -0.55
N TYR A 139 -0.32 -18.47 -1.16
CA TYR A 139 0.49 -19.20 -2.12
C TYR A 139 1.23 -20.39 -1.51
N ASP A 140 1.75 -20.23 -0.31
CA ASP A 140 2.40 -21.35 0.40
C ASP A 140 1.40 -22.46 0.68
N ARG A 141 0.17 -22.14 1.07
CA ARG A 141 -0.90 -23.12 1.25
C ARG A 141 -1.34 -23.77 -0.06
N ILE A 142 -1.45 -23.01 -1.14
CA ILE A 142 -1.74 -23.53 -2.48
C ILE A 142 -0.68 -24.55 -2.88
N ARG A 143 0.60 -24.18 -2.75
CA ARG A 143 1.74 -25.05 -3.06
C ARG A 143 1.74 -26.33 -2.23
N GLU A 144 1.49 -26.22 -0.92
CA GLU A 144 1.37 -27.38 -0.03
C GLU A 144 0.25 -28.32 -0.47
N ASN A 145 -0.95 -27.78 -0.73
CA ASN A 145 -2.09 -28.57 -1.12
C ASN A 145 -1.92 -29.22 -2.50
N PHE A 146 -1.25 -28.60 -3.46
CA PHE A 146 -0.89 -29.23 -4.73
C PHE A 146 0.00 -30.47 -4.55
N ARG A 147 0.86 -30.47 -3.52
CA ARG A 147 1.71 -31.63 -3.19
C ARG A 147 0.92 -32.73 -2.43
N LEU A 148 0.02 -32.34 -1.54
CA LEU A 148 -0.71 -33.25 -0.67
C LEU A 148 -1.93 -33.89 -1.37
N LEU A 149 -2.69 -33.09 -2.12
CA LEU A 149 -3.94 -33.54 -2.76
C LEU A 149 -3.64 -34.23 -4.09
N ARG A 150 -3.75 -35.56 -4.09
CA ARG A 150 -3.49 -36.36 -5.30
C ARG A 150 -4.60 -36.29 -6.33
N LYS A 151 -5.83 -35.90 -5.93
CA LYS A 151 -7.05 -35.88 -6.80
C LYS A 151 -7.67 -34.47 -6.73
N GLY A 152 -8.26 -34.02 -7.82
CA GLY A 152 -8.94 -32.73 -7.95
C GLY A 152 -8.35 -31.89 -9.07
N SER A 153 -9.12 -30.94 -9.57
CA SER A 153 -8.67 -29.91 -10.51
C SER A 153 -7.80 -28.85 -9.82
N ALA A 154 -7.08 -28.03 -10.57
CA ALA A 154 -6.33 -26.92 -10.01
C ALA A 154 -7.26 -25.92 -9.27
N GLU A 155 -8.50 -25.73 -9.76
CA GLU A 155 -9.53 -24.92 -9.13
C GLU A 155 -9.95 -25.47 -7.77
N ASP A 156 -10.13 -26.80 -7.65
CA ASP A 156 -10.50 -27.43 -6.38
C ASP A 156 -9.41 -27.24 -5.34
N VAL A 157 -8.14 -27.46 -5.73
CA VAL A 157 -6.99 -27.27 -4.84
C VAL A 157 -6.90 -25.81 -4.38
N MET A 158 -7.10 -24.87 -5.30
CA MET A 158 -7.06 -23.43 -4.99
C MET A 158 -8.19 -23.05 -4.03
N ASN A 159 -9.43 -23.48 -4.28
CA ASN A 159 -10.57 -23.25 -3.40
C ASN A 159 -10.35 -23.81 -1.99
N ILE A 160 -9.84 -25.01 -1.87
CA ILE A 160 -9.51 -25.61 -0.58
C ILE A 160 -8.47 -24.77 0.14
N SER A 161 -7.41 -24.35 -0.56
CA SER A 161 -6.31 -23.58 0.01
C SER A 161 -6.77 -22.21 0.52
N LEU A 162 -7.58 -21.52 -0.28
CA LEU A 162 -8.18 -20.24 0.08
C LEU A 162 -9.05 -20.35 1.33
N ASN A 163 -9.92 -21.36 1.40
CA ASN A 163 -10.78 -21.60 2.56
C ASN A 163 -9.97 -21.92 3.84
N GLN A 164 -8.86 -22.64 3.71
CA GLN A 164 -7.99 -22.96 4.85
C GLN A 164 -7.24 -21.74 5.39
N THR A 165 -6.91 -20.77 4.55
CA THR A 165 -6.20 -19.56 4.94
C THR A 165 -7.12 -18.39 5.31
N LEU A 166 -8.38 -18.42 4.88
CA LEU A 166 -9.35 -17.33 4.99
C LEU A 166 -9.49 -16.79 6.42
N SER A 167 -9.64 -17.69 7.40
CA SER A 167 -9.80 -17.29 8.81
C SER A 167 -8.58 -16.51 9.31
N ARG A 168 -7.37 -16.93 8.97
CA ARG A 168 -6.13 -16.26 9.34
C ARG A 168 -6.04 -14.89 8.68
N THR A 169 -6.27 -14.80 7.37
CA THR A 169 -6.23 -13.56 6.60
C THR A 169 -7.23 -12.53 7.13
N ILE A 170 -8.48 -12.95 7.42
CA ILE A 170 -9.48 -12.05 8.01
C ILE A 170 -9.06 -11.58 9.40
N MET A 171 -8.58 -12.48 10.27
CA MET A 171 -8.18 -12.11 11.62
C MET A 171 -7.02 -11.11 11.64
N THR A 172 -5.99 -11.33 10.82
CA THR A 172 -4.85 -10.40 10.69
C THR A 172 -5.29 -9.04 10.17
N SER A 173 -6.16 -9.02 9.16
CA SER A 173 -6.66 -7.78 8.57
C SER A 173 -7.55 -7.01 9.53
N VAL A 174 -8.49 -7.67 10.21
CA VAL A 174 -9.37 -7.02 11.19
C VAL A 174 -8.57 -6.43 12.36
N THR A 175 -7.61 -7.17 12.91
CA THR A 175 -6.78 -6.65 14.01
C THR A 175 -5.95 -5.43 13.58
N THR A 176 -5.40 -5.45 12.38
CA THR A 176 -4.66 -4.31 11.80
C THR A 176 -5.60 -3.13 11.55
N LEU A 177 -6.77 -3.36 10.97
CA LEU A 177 -7.76 -2.31 10.70
C LEU A 177 -8.23 -1.62 11.99
N LEU A 178 -8.41 -2.35 13.09
CA LEU A 178 -8.77 -1.73 14.38
C LEU A 178 -7.71 -0.72 14.84
N VAL A 179 -6.43 -1.06 14.70
CA VAL A 179 -5.33 -0.14 15.04
C VAL A 179 -5.29 1.05 14.09
N LEU A 180 -5.45 0.81 12.77
CA LEU A 180 -5.42 1.88 11.77
C LEU A 180 -6.60 2.84 11.91
N ILE A 181 -7.80 2.34 12.23
CA ILE A 181 -8.97 3.19 12.50
C ILE A 181 -8.74 4.03 13.75
N ALA A 182 -8.21 3.43 14.83
CA ALA A 182 -7.86 4.19 16.03
C ALA A 182 -6.80 5.27 15.71
N LEU A 183 -5.81 4.95 14.87
CA LEU A 183 -4.80 5.90 14.43
C LEU A 183 -5.40 7.01 13.56
N ALA A 184 -6.31 6.69 12.66
CA ALA A 184 -6.99 7.69 11.81
C ALA A 184 -7.86 8.66 12.64
N VAL A 185 -8.50 8.16 13.71
CA VAL A 185 -9.40 8.98 14.54
C VAL A 185 -8.66 9.76 15.63
N LEU A 186 -7.65 9.14 16.24
CA LEU A 186 -6.97 9.68 17.44
C LEU A 186 -5.54 10.18 17.15
N GLY A 187 -4.97 9.87 15.99
CA GLY A 187 -3.57 10.14 15.67
C GLY A 187 -3.26 11.58 15.29
N GLY A 188 -4.30 12.43 15.12
CA GLY A 188 -4.12 13.81 14.68
C GLY A 188 -3.86 13.95 13.19
N GLU A 189 -3.84 15.19 12.71
CA GLU A 189 -3.86 15.52 11.28
C GLU A 189 -2.63 15.03 10.50
N ILE A 190 -1.45 15.05 11.14
CA ILE A 190 -0.17 14.70 10.48
C ILE A 190 -0.16 13.26 9.98
N ILE A 191 -0.77 12.33 10.73
CA ILE A 191 -0.77 10.90 10.41
C ILE A 191 -2.14 10.41 9.91
N HIS A 192 -3.11 11.32 9.80
CA HIS A 192 -4.47 10.97 9.37
C HIS A 192 -4.48 10.34 7.95
N ASN A 193 -3.91 11.03 6.98
CA ASN A 193 -3.85 10.53 5.60
C ASN A 193 -2.99 9.27 5.45
N PHE A 194 -1.91 9.15 6.22
CA PHE A 194 -1.13 7.92 6.34
C PHE A 194 -2.00 6.75 6.81
N ALA A 195 -2.78 6.94 7.88
CA ALA A 195 -3.65 5.90 8.43
C ALA A 195 -4.78 5.54 7.47
N ILE A 196 -5.35 6.50 6.73
CA ILE A 196 -6.33 6.27 5.67
C ILE A 196 -5.70 5.44 4.54
N ALA A 197 -4.53 5.82 4.04
CA ALA A 197 -3.85 5.10 2.96
C ALA A 197 -3.59 3.64 3.32
N LEU A 198 -3.06 3.39 4.54
CA LEU A 198 -2.86 2.03 5.03
C LEU A 198 -4.18 1.28 5.22
N THR A 199 -5.23 1.93 5.73
CA THR A 199 -6.55 1.32 5.89
C THR A 199 -7.09 0.84 4.53
N VAL A 200 -7.05 1.68 3.52
CA VAL A 200 -7.44 1.33 2.15
C VAL A 200 -6.55 0.20 1.62
N GLY A 201 -5.23 0.33 1.78
CA GLY A 201 -4.26 -0.68 1.34
C GLY A 201 -4.49 -2.05 1.97
N VAL A 202 -4.80 -2.12 3.28
CA VAL A 202 -5.10 -3.38 3.99
C VAL A 202 -6.41 -4.00 3.50
N VAL A 203 -7.46 -3.20 3.33
CA VAL A 203 -8.76 -3.71 2.83
C VAL A 203 -8.62 -4.26 1.42
N ILE A 204 -8.00 -3.47 0.53
CA ILE A 204 -7.80 -3.86 -0.88
C ILE A 204 -6.83 -5.03 -1.00
N GLY A 205 -5.72 -5.04 -0.25
CA GLY A 205 -4.74 -6.12 -0.24
C GLY A 205 -5.32 -7.44 0.26
N THR A 206 -6.18 -7.40 1.29
CA THR A 206 -6.91 -8.58 1.77
C THR A 206 -7.85 -9.14 0.70
N TYR A 207 -8.56 -8.26 0.00
CA TYR A 207 -9.40 -8.65 -1.12
C TYR A 207 -8.56 -9.21 -2.27
N SER A 208 -7.48 -8.54 -2.65
CA SER A 208 -6.70 -8.88 -3.84
C SER A 208 -5.94 -10.19 -3.70
N SER A 209 -5.45 -10.54 -2.50
CA SER A 209 -4.78 -11.82 -2.25
C SER A 209 -5.68 -13.01 -2.59
N ILE A 210 -6.99 -12.90 -2.35
CA ILE A 210 -7.98 -13.94 -2.59
C ILE A 210 -8.53 -13.88 -4.02
N PHE A 211 -8.96 -12.68 -4.47
CA PHE A 211 -9.76 -12.53 -5.69
C PHE A 211 -8.99 -12.01 -6.91
N VAL A 212 -7.75 -11.58 -6.74
CA VAL A 212 -6.89 -11.11 -7.83
C VAL A 212 -5.66 -12.01 -7.99
N ALA A 213 -4.85 -12.15 -6.94
CA ALA A 213 -3.62 -12.91 -6.99
C ALA A 213 -3.85 -14.39 -7.31
N SER A 214 -4.76 -15.03 -6.58
CA SER A 214 -5.04 -16.47 -6.75
C SER A 214 -5.67 -16.83 -8.10
N PRO A 215 -6.72 -16.14 -8.57
CA PRO A 215 -7.27 -16.38 -9.91
C PRO A 215 -6.29 -16.09 -11.04
N LEU A 216 -5.39 -15.10 -10.89
CA LEU A 216 -4.34 -14.85 -11.88
C LEU A 216 -3.38 -16.03 -12.01
N VAL A 217 -2.93 -16.61 -10.89
CA VAL A 217 -2.06 -17.78 -10.91
C VAL A 217 -2.78 -18.98 -11.56
N LEU A 218 -4.08 -19.14 -11.29
CA LEU A 218 -4.89 -20.16 -11.96
C LEU A 218 -4.97 -19.91 -13.48
N ALA A 219 -5.24 -18.66 -13.90
CA ALA A 219 -5.28 -18.27 -15.31
C ALA A 219 -3.94 -18.44 -16.03
N LEU A 220 -2.81 -18.31 -15.32
CA LEU A 220 -1.47 -18.60 -15.83
C LEU A 220 -1.21 -20.10 -15.96
N GLY A 221 -2.19 -20.94 -15.64
CA GLY A 221 -2.13 -22.38 -15.84
C GLY A 221 -1.19 -23.06 -14.87
N VAL A 222 -1.22 -22.69 -13.57
CA VAL A 222 -0.49 -23.43 -12.55
C VAL A 222 -0.95 -24.88 -12.55
N SER A 223 0.00 -25.80 -12.60
CA SER A 223 -0.25 -27.23 -12.64
C SER A 223 0.47 -27.94 -11.50
N LYS A 224 0.11 -29.20 -11.31
CA LYS A 224 0.76 -30.08 -10.34
C LYS A 224 2.22 -30.34 -10.70
N GLU A 225 2.48 -30.48 -12.00
CA GLU A 225 3.80 -30.73 -12.54
C GLU A 225 4.78 -29.58 -12.27
N ASP A 226 4.28 -28.34 -12.27
CA ASP A 226 5.08 -27.14 -11.93
C ASP A 226 5.55 -27.14 -10.46
N LEU A 227 4.84 -27.83 -9.56
CA LEU A 227 5.03 -27.75 -8.11
C LEU A 227 5.57 -29.04 -7.47
N MET A 228 5.70 -30.13 -8.26
CA MET A 228 6.36 -31.34 -7.81
C MET A 228 7.87 -31.17 -7.90
N GLU A 229 8.58 -31.63 -6.88
CA GLU A 229 10.02 -31.76 -6.97
C GLU A 229 10.35 -32.75 -8.09
N PRO A 230 11.35 -32.47 -8.95
CA PRO A 230 11.77 -33.44 -9.95
C PRO A 230 12.12 -34.75 -9.21
N GLU A 231 11.49 -35.86 -9.61
CA GLU A 231 11.94 -37.16 -9.16
C GLU A 231 13.40 -37.29 -9.54
N ILE A 232 14.26 -37.41 -8.54
CA ILE A 232 15.66 -37.72 -8.76
C ILE A 232 15.66 -39.16 -9.25
N GLU A 233 15.66 -39.33 -10.60
CA GLU A 233 16.00 -40.60 -11.22
C GLU A 233 17.42 -40.97 -10.79
N GLY A 234 17.57 -41.80 -9.78
CA GLY A 234 18.90 -42.23 -9.38
C GLY A 234 19.10 -42.71 -7.97
N ASP A 235 18.09 -43.23 -7.31
CA ASP A 235 18.30 -44.06 -6.10
C ASP A 235 17.87 -45.52 -6.34
N ASP A 236 18.23 -46.06 -7.50
CA ASP A 236 18.51 -47.49 -7.65
C ASP A 236 19.87 -47.75 -6.98
N ILE A 237 19.91 -47.56 -5.66
CA ILE A 237 20.98 -48.14 -4.87
C ILE A 237 20.79 -49.64 -4.93
N ASP A 238 21.61 -50.28 -5.77
CA ASP A 238 21.98 -51.64 -5.75
C ASP A 238 21.74 -52.32 -4.40
N MET A 239 20.62 -52.95 -4.25
CA MET A 239 20.47 -54.07 -3.34
C MET A 239 21.16 -55.23 -4.02
N MET A 240 22.46 -55.30 -4.02
CA MET A 240 23.20 -56.53 -4.23
C MET A 240 23.34 -57.28 -2.91
N PRO A 241 23.14 -58.60 -2.98
CA PRO A 241 23.06 -59.50 -1.85
C PRO A 241 24.35 -59.69 -1.07
#